data_c06d644853b7835a4d0b17c82f54b2b7
#
_entry.id   c06d644853b7835a4d0b17c82f54b2b7
#
_cell.length_a   1.000
_cell.length_b   1.000
_cell.length_c   1.000
_cell.angle_alpha   90.00
_cell.angle_beta   90.00
_cell.angle_gamma   90.00
#
_symmetry.space_group_name_H-M   'P 1'
#
loop_
_entity.id
_entity.type
_entity.pdbx_description
1 polymer ?
#
loop_
_entity_poly.entity_id
_entity_poly.type
_entity_poly.pdbx_seq_one_letter_code
_entity_poly.pdbx_strand_id
1 'polypeptide(L)'
;MELSWRETRYWQHGKIVVWKCYQRMERCPYLSSFSLRCRVSEEMYLELSQMSLKYGTIEYHPIARIVSMKVGTEDENKLGLDETPSLGRVVVATAGTTDLPVAEEAAVTLEAAGCEVDRLFDVGVAGLHRIINALPRLRHPDVNCVIVCAGMDGALPSVVGGLVSVPVVAVPTSIGYGASFGGVSALLTMLNSCSPGVAVVNIDNGFGAAAVAFKAMYKSRT
;
A
#
# COMPACT_ATOMS: atom_id res chain seq x y z
N MET A 1 24.51 -9.57 -19.30
CA MET A 1 24.07 -9.27 -17.93
C MET A 1 22.97 -10.26 -17.62
N GLU A 2 23.36 -11.45 -17.14
CA GLU A 2 22.46 -12.58 -16.93
C GLU A 2 21.62 -12.38 -15.68
N LEU A 3 20.31 -12.43 -15.86
CA LEU A 3 19.34 -12.51 -14.76
C LEU A 3 19.37 -13.93 -14.20
N SER A 4 20.16 -14.16 -13.15
CA SER A 4 20.12 -15.43 -12.45
C SER A 4 18.86 -15.52 -11.57
N TRP A 5 17.88 -16.23 -12.06
CA TRP A 5 16.75 -16.70 -11.26
C TRP A 5 17.28 -17.76 -10.30
N ARG A 6 17.43 -17.43 -9.02
CA ARG A 6 17.58 -18.48 -8.00
C ARG A 6 16.19 -18.98 -7.66
N GLU A 7 15.81 -20.09 -8.29
CA GLU A 7 14.70 -20.94 -7.84
C GLU A 7 15.00 -21.43 -6.42
N THR A 8 14.33 -20.87 -5.45
CA THR A 8 14.23 -21.57 -4.16
C THR A 8 13.02 -22.49 -4.28
N ARG A 9 13.28 -23.78 -4.44
CA ARG A 9 12.27 -24.84 -4.44
C ARG A 9 11.57 -24.86 -3.08
N TYR A 10 10.28 -24.59 -3.07
CA TYR A 10 9.44 -24.81 -1.93
C TYR A 10 8.25 -25.66 -2.33
N TRP A 11 8.27 -26.90 -1.83
CA TRP A 11 7.18 -27.85 -1.67
C TRP A 11 6.23 -28.04 -2.84
N GLN A 12 6.48 -29.11 -3.58
CA GLN A 12 5.47 -29.78 -4.40
C GLN A 12 4.61 -30.66 -3.48
N HIS A 13 3.50 -30.16 -2.99
CA HIS A 13 2.21 -30.83 -2.77
C HIS A 13 1.24 -29.77 -2.26
N GLY A 14 0.54 -29.17 -3.21
CA GLY A 14 -0.76 -28.56 -3.00
C GLY A 14 -0.80 -27.32 -2.08
N LYS A 15 -0.71 -26.13 -2.63
CA LYS A 15 -1.34 -24.88 -2.18
C LYS A 15 -0.53 -23.77 -1.52
N ILE A 16 0.76 -23.85 -1.33
CA ILE A 16 1.49 -22.63 -0.94
C ILE A 16 2.55 -22.32 -1.99
N VAL A 17 2.19 -21.53 -2.99
CA VAL A 17 3.15 -20.89 -3.87
C VAL A 17 3.61 -19.61 -3.18
N VAL A 18 4.75 -19.66 -2.53
CA VAL A 18 5.43 -18.46 -2.05
C VAL A 18 6.04 -17.77 -3.26
N TRP A 19 5.31 -16.87 -3.87
CA TRP A 19 5.89 -15.94 -4.81
C TRP A 19 6.75 -14.96 -4.03
N LYS A 20 8.06 -15.22 -3.98
CA LYS A 20 9.03 -14.19 -3.70
C LYS A 20 8.88 -13.19 -4.84
N CYS A 21 8.19 -12.08 -4.62
CA CYS A 21 8.33 -10.90 -5.44
C CYS A 21 9.70 -10.29 -5.10
N TYR A 22 10.76 -11.01 -5.48
CA TYR A 22 12.13 -10.52 -5.46
C TYR A 22 12.30 -9.65 -6.71
N GLN A 23 11.71 -8.50 -6.74
CA GLN A 23 12.35 -7.42 -7.48
C GLN A 23 13.51 -6.97 -6.59
N ARG A 24 14.69 -7.47 -6.93
CA ARG A 24 15.97 -7.02 -6.44
C ARG A 24 16.07 -5.51 -6.71
N MET A 25 15.53 -4.71 -5.79
CA MET A 25 15.90 -3.32 -5.70
C MET A 25 17.26 -3.26 -4.99
N GLU A 26 18.31 -3.75 -5.68
CA GLU A 26 19.69 -3.81 -5.18
C GLU A 26 20.26 -2.46 -4.74
N ARG A 27 19.50 -1.39 -4.90
CA ARG A 27 19.91 -0.03 -4.54
C ARG A 27 19.02 0.62 -3.49
N CYS A 28 18.06 -0.10 -2.92
CA CYS A 28 17.24 0.41 -1.83
C CYS A 28 17.64 -0.31 -0.53
N PRO A 29 18.44 0.31 0.34
CA PRO A 29 18.87 -0.31 1.60
C PRO A 29 17.70 -0.65 2.54
N TYR A 30 16.54 -0.01 2.35
CA TYR A 30 15.35 -0.16 3.19
C TYR A 30 14.51 -1.41 2.92
N LEU A 31 14.72 -2.08 1.77
CA LEU A 31 13.92 -3.25 1.39
C LEU A 31 14.69 -4.58 1.46
N SER A 32 15.96 -4.55 1.82
CA SER A 32 16.81 -5.75 1.86
C SER A 32 16.43 -6.72 2.99
N SER A 33 15.84 -6.21 4.08
CA SER A 33 15.47 -6.97 5.27
C SER A 33 13.96 -7.23 5.41
N PHE A 34 13.15 -6.82 4.44
CA PHE A 34 11.70 -6.91 4.54
C PHE A 34 11.09 -7.79 3.44
N SER A 35 10.18 -8.68 3.82
CA SER A 35 9.38 -9.47 2.87
C SER A 35 7.90 -9.32 3.20
N LEU A 36 7.09 -8.98 2.18
CA LEU A 36 5.64 -8.85 2.30
C LEU A 36 4.94 -9.92 1.48
N ARG A 37 3.85 -10.46 2.03
CA ARG A 37 2.93 -11.31 1.28
C ARG A 37 1.50 -10.79 1.46
N CYS A 38 0.88 -10.39 0.34
CA CYS A 38 -0.50 -9.94 0.29
C CYS A 38 -1.50 -11.10 0.12
N ARG A 39 -2.76 -10.85 0.48
CA ARG A 39 -3.90 -11.77 0.35
C ARG A 39 -3.72 -13.07 1.13
N VAL A 40 -3.19 -12.95 2.34
CA VAL A 40 -3.01 -14.08 3.27
C VAL A 40 -4.29 -14.27 4.07
N SER A 41 -4.81 -15.51 4.12
CA SER A 41 -5.88 -15.88 5.04
C SER A 41 -5.30 -16.15 6.43
N GLU A 42 -6.15 -16.12 7.45
CA GLU A 42 -5.76 -16.46 8.83
C GLU A 42 -5.21 -17.88 8.94
N GLU A 43 -5.79 -18.84 8.22
CA GLU A 43 -5.31 -20.22 8.16
C GLU A 43 -3.88 -20.30 7.60
N MET A 44 -3.62 -19.58 6.48
CA MET A 44 -2.26 -19.50 5.92
C MET A 44 -1.27 -18.83 6.86
N TYR A 45 -1.71 -17.84 7.63
CA TYR A 45 -0.85 -17.22 8.65
C TYR A 45 -0.48 -18.20 9.75
N LEU A 46 -1.44 -19.00 10.25
CA LEU A 46 -1.17 -20.02 11.28
C LEU A 46 -0.13 -21.04 10.79
N GLU A 47 -0.20 -21.47 9.54
CA GLU A 47 0.81 -22.35 8.93
C GLU A 47 2.19 -21.65 8.83
N LEU A 48 2.23 -20.39 8.41
CA LEU A 48 3.47 -19.61 8.30
C LEU A 48 4.09 -19.32 9.67
N SER A 49 3.28 -19.09 10.70
CA SER A 49 3.76 -18.80 12.05
C SER A 49 4.54 -19.99 12.67
N GLN A 50 4.16 -21.21 12.33
CA GLN A 50 4.90 -22.41 12.74
C GLN A 50 6.29 -22.51 12.08
N MET A 51 6.46 -21.88 10.92
CA MET A 51 7.74 -21.83 10.20
C MET A 51 8.63 -20.66 10.65
N SER A 52 8.06 -19.68 11.34
CA SER A 52 8.67 -18.39 11.69
C SER A 52 9.87 -18.49 12.64
N LEU A 53 9.92 -19.52 13.48
CA LEU A 53 11.00 -19.76 14.44
C LEU A 53 12.41 -19.89 13.81
N LYS A 54 12.50 -19.98 12.49
CA LYS A 54 13.74 -20.18 11.74
C LYS A 54 14.29 -18.96 11.02
N TYR A 55 13.42 -17.94 10.73
CA TYR A 55 13.76 -16.91 9.72
C TYR A 55 13.52 -15.46 10.16
N GLY A 56 13.01 -15.20 11.36
CA GLY A 56 12.74 -13.84 11.84
C GLY A 56 11.34 -13.64 12.40
N THR A 57 11.00 -12.40 12.76
CA THR A 57 9.69 -12.06 13.31
C THR A 57 8.66 -11.94 12.18
N ILE A 58 7.55 -12.67 12.30
CA ILE A 58 6.42 -12.59 11.38
C ILE A 58 5.26 -11.87 12.08
N GLU A 59 4.70 -10.87 11.41
CA GLU A 59 3.54 -10.10 11.87
C GLU A 59 2.40 -10.23 10.86
N TYR A 60 1.19 -10.49 11.35
CA TYR A 60 -0.02 -10.56 10.54
C TYR A 60 -0.87 -9.31 10.71
N HIS A 61 -1.23 -8.70 9.59
CA HIS A 61 -2.12 -7.55 9.51
C HIS A 61 -3.48 -8.02 8.97
N PRO A 62 -4.45 -8.34 9.84
CA PRO A 62 -5.68 -9.02 9.43
C PRO A 62 -6.55 -8.20 8.48
N ILE A 63 -6.65 -6.89 8.67
CA ILE A 63 -7.45 -6.00 7.81
C ILE A 63 -6.82 -5.89 6.42
N ALA A 64 -5.50 -5.71 6.35
CA ALA A 64 -4.74 -5.66 5.11
C ALA A 64 -4.58 -7.04 4.45
N ARG A 65 -4.80 -8.12 5.20
CA ARG A 65 -4.53 -9.50 4.79
C ARG A 65 -3.09 -9.68 4.31
N ILE A 66 -2.17 -9.03 5.03
CA ILE A 66 -0.73 -9.05 4.74
C ILE A 66 -0.01 -9.76 5.89
N VAL A 67 0.98 -10.55 5.52
CA VAL A 67 2.02 -11.01 6.44
C VAL A 67 3.29 -10.24 6.10
N SER A 68 3.84 -9.58 7.11
CA SER A 68 5.15 -8.95 7.05
C SER A 68 6.17 -9.81 7.81
N MET A 69 7.36 -9.93 7.26
CA MET A 69 8.47 -10.65 7.88
C MET A 69 9.71 -9.75 7.89
N LYS A 70 10.22 -9.48 9.09
CA LYS A 70 11.55 -8.89 9.28
C LYS A 70 12.56 -10.03 9.39
N VAL A 71 13.53 -10.03 8.49
CA VAL A 71 14.67 -10.94 8.59
C VAL A 71 15.66 -10.26 9.55
N GLY A 72 15.73 -10.74 10.79
CA GLY A 72 16.72 -10.26 11.76
C GLY A 72 18.11 -10.71 11.32
N THR A 73 18.98 -9.81 10.93
CA THR A 73 20.40 -10.03 10.93
C THR A 73 20.93 -9.54 12.27
N GLU A 74 21.69 -10.37 12.99
CA GLU A 74 22.36 -9.97 14.26
C GLU A 74 23.28 -8.75 14.07
N ASP A 75 23.49 -8.33 12.83
CA ASP A 75 24.31 -7.18 12.44
C ASP A 75 23.55 -5.85 12.38
N GLU A 76 22.21 -5.82 12.45
CA GLU A 76 21.43 -4.56 12.39
C GLU A 76 21.70 -3.66 13.61
N ASN A 77 21.99 -4.22 14.78
CA ASN A 77 22.41 -3.46 15.96
C ASN A 77 23.81 -2.83 15.82
N LYS A 78 24.60 -3.22 14.82
CA LYS A 78 25.94 -2.67 14.57
C LYS A 78 25.95 -1.57 13.51
N LEU A 79 24.90 -1.48 12.68
CA LEU A 79 24.86 -0.52 11.57
C LEU A 79 24.20 0.82 11.91
N GLY A 80 23.70 1.04 13.13
CA GLY A 80 23.12 2.32 13.54
C GLY A 80 21.88 2.70 12.72
N LEU A 81 21.08 1.72 12.29
CA LEU A 81 19.91 1.93 11.42
C LEU A 81 18.68 2.46 12.18
N ASP A 82 18.82 2.75 13.49
CA ASP A 82 17.72 3.29 14.32
C ASP A 82 17.27 4.72 13.96
N GLU A 83 18.02 5.42 13.08
CA GLU A 83 17.68 6.80 12.65
C GLU A 83 17.68 6.98 11.13
N THR A 84 17.21 6.00 10.36
CA THR A 84 17.01 6.27 8.94
C THR A 84 15.85 7.24 8.76
N PRO A 85 16.09 8.45 8.19
CA PRO A 85 15.03 9.43 8.02
C PRO A 85 13.91 8.84 7.16
N SER A 86 12.65 9.06 7.56
CA SER A 86 11.48 8.65 6.79
C SER A 86 11.63 9.01 5.31
N LEU A 87 11.28 8.08 4.43
CA LEU A 87 11.33 8.30 2.97
C LEU A 87 10.33 9.36 2.49
N GLY A 88 9.40 9.74 3.33
CA GLY A 88 8.37 10.73 3.07
C GLY A 88 7.06 10.33 3.74
N ARG A 89 6.10 11.26 3.74
CA ARG A 89 4.80 11.07 4.34
C ARG A 89 3.73 10.88 3.26
N VAL A 90 2.91 9.86 3.43
CA VAL A 90 1.78 9.55 2.54
C VAL A 90 0.49 9.54 3.34
N VAL A 91 -0.53 10.25 2.85
CA VAL A 91 -1.87 10.11 3.39
C VAL A 91 -2.59 9.00 2.64
N VAL A 92 -3.16 8.04 3.37
CA VAL A 92 -4.01 6.98 2.82
C VAL A 92 -5.45 7.22 3.26
N ALA A 93 -6.30 7.60 2.29
CA ALA A 93 -7.68 7.98 2.54
C ALA A 93 -8.66 6.94 2.01
N THR A 94 -9.81 6.76 2.70
CA THR A 94 -10.93 5.93 2.23
C THR A 94 -12.21 6.74 2.09
N ALA A 95 -13.02 6.40 1.08
CA ALA A 95 -14.37 6.96 0.95
C ALA A 95 -15.30 6.41 2.03
N GLY A 96 -15.28 5.09 2.26
CA GLY A 96 -16.06 4.43 3.28
C GLY A 96 -15.21 3.46 4.13
N THR A 97 -15.85 2.92 5.16
CA THR A 97 -15.21 1.91 6.04
C THR A 97 -15.02 0.56 5.34
N THR A 98 -15.80 0.28 4.32
CA THR A 98 -15.67 -0.95 3.51
C THR A 98 -14.45 -0.95 2.60
N ASP A 99 -13.84 0.22 2.35
CA ASP A 99 -12.61 0.36 1.57
C ASP A 99 -11.34 0.09 2.41
N LEU A 100 -11.49 -0.09 3.73
CA LEU A 100 -10.37 -0.27 4.67
C LEU A 100 -9.40 -1.39 4.29
N PRO A 101 -9.82 -2.58 3.83
CA PRO A 101 -8.88 -3.64 3.50
C PRO A 101 -7.88 -3.24 2.42
N VAL A 102 -8.33 -2.51 1.41
CA VAL A 102 -7.47 -2.04 0.31
C VAL A 102 -6.57 -0.89 0.77
N ALA A 103 -7.09 0.00 1.60
CA ALA A 103 -6.33 1.11 2.16
C ALA A 103 -5.25 0.61 3.14
N GLU A 104 -5.56 -0.34 4.00
CA GLU A 104 -4.58 -0.95 4.90
C GLU A 104 -3.53 -1.77 4.14
N GLU A 105 -3.88 -2.40 3.02
CA GLU A 105 -2.88 -3.03 2.15
C GLU A 105 -1.85 -1.99 1.68
N ALA A 106 -2.30 -0.80 1.27
CA ALA A 106 -1.41 0.28 0.88
C ALA A 106 -0.60 0.82 2.06
N ALA A 107 -1.24 1.06 3.20
CA ALA A 107 -0.63 1.62 4.39
C ALA A 107 0.50 0.73 4.95
N VAL A 108 0.21 -0.54 5.19
CA VAL A 108 1.20 -1.53 5.68
C VAL A 108 2.36 -1.69 4.70
N THR A 109 2.08 -1.67 3.39
CA THR A 109 3.14 -1.75 2.37
C THR A 109 4.07 -0.54 2.41
N LEU A 110 3.53 0.67 2.61
CA LEU A 110 4.32 1.89 2.72
C LEU A 110 5.14 1.94 4.01
N GLU A 111 4.56 1.56 5.14
CA GLU A 111 5.26 1.48 6.42
C GLU A 111 6.43 0.49 6.36
N ALA A 112 6.20 -0.67 5.74
CA ALA A 112 7.25 -1.64 5.49
C ALA A 112 8.37 -1.11 4.58
N ALA A 113 8.04 -0.17 3.69
CA ALA A 113 9.00 0.51 2.84
C ALA A 113 9.70 1.71 3.52
N GLY A 114 9.41 2.00 4.80
CA GLY A 114 10.02 3.09 5.56
C GLY A 114 9.36 4.46 5.35
N CYS A 115 8.13 4.50 4.85
CA CYS A 115 7.35 5.72 4.73
C CYS A 115 6.55 6.00 6.00
N GLU A 116 6.35 7.28 6.33
CA GLU A 116 5.36 7.70 7.31
C GLU A 116 3.96 7.66 6.68
N VAL A 117 3.01 7.02 7.34
CA VAL A 117 1.64 6.88 6.83
C VAL A 117 0.64 7.55 7.75
N ASP A 118 -0.15 8.46 7.19
CA ASP A 118 -1.29 9.09 7.87
C ASP A 118 -2.59 8.49 7.33
N ARG A 119 -3.32 7.76 8.18
CA ARG A 119 -4.58 7.10 7.84
C ARG A 119 -5.76 8.04 8.01
N LEU A 120 -6.50 8.28 6.93
CA LEU A 120 -7.65 9.19 6.87
C LEU A 120 -8.88 8.43 6.36
N PHE A 121 -9.62 7.82 7.26
CA PHE A 121 -10.71 6.93 6.90
C PHE A 121 -12.08 7.57 6.93
N ASP A 122 -13.00 7.05 6.09
CA ASP A 122 -14.41 7.43 6.03
C ASP A 122 -14.64 8.93 5.73
N VAL A 123 -13.95 9.45 4.72
CA VAL A 123 -14.06 10.85 4.26
C VAL A 123 -14.76 10.97 2.90
N GLY A 124 -15.68 10.05 2.60
CA GLY A 124 -16.40 10.03 1.33
C GLY A 124 -17.21 11.29 1.04
N VAL A 125 -17.47 11.49 -0.25
CA VAL A 125 -18.14 12.70 -0.79
C VAL A 125 -19.57 12.88 -0.30
N ALA A 126 -20.23 11.82 0.17
CA ALA A 126 -21.56 11.89 0.79
C ALA A 126 -21.58 12.76 2.06
N GLY A 127 -20.40 13.02 2.65
CA GLY A 127 -20.23 13.94 3.78
C GLY A 127 -19.06 14.87 3.53
N LEU A 128 -19.17 15.83 2.60
CA LEU A 128 -18.10 16.76 2.23
C LEU A 128 -17.42 17.45 3.42
N HIS A 129 -18.18 17.70 4.50
CA HIS A 129 -17.62 18.28 5.72
C HIS A 129 -16.48 17.46 6.31
N ARG A 130 -16.49 16.13 6.13
CA ARG A 130 -15.43 15.22 6.62
C ARG A 130 -14.11 15.48 5.91
N ILE A 131 -14.12 15.54 4.58
CA ILE A 131 -12.92 15.82 3.79
C ILE A 131 -12.44 17.26 3.99
N ILE A 132 -13.36 18.23 4.14
CA ILE A 132 -13.02 19.61 4.42
C ILE A 132 -12.31 19.75 5.77
N ASN A 133 -12.81 19.08 6.81
CA ASN A 133 -12.18 19.07 8.13
C ASN A 133 -10.80 18.38 8.12
N ALA A 134 -10.56 17.49 7.17
CA ALA A 134 -9.30 16.78 7.00
C ALA A 134 -8.25 17.56 6.17
N LEU A 135 -8.60 18.71 5.59
CA LEU A 135 -7.68 19.49 4.76
C LEU A 135 -6.34 19.82 5.43
N PRO A 136 -6.26 20.17 6.73
CA PRO A 136 -4.97 20.41 7.36
C PRO A 136 -4.02 19.20 7.33
N ARG A 137 -4.57 17.97 7.39
CA ARG A 137 -3.79 16.74 7.27
C ARG A 137 -3.36 16.48 5.83
N LEU A 138 -4.28 16.64 4.87
CA LEU A 138 -4.03 16.43 3.44
C LEU A 138 -3.03 17.42 2.85
N ARG A 139 -3.00 18.65 3.38
CA ARG A 139 -2.14 19.76 2.92
C ARG A 139 -0.94 20.00 3.84
N HIS A 140 -0.63 19.05 4.74
CA HIS A 140 0.53 19.17 5.59
C HIS A 140 1.80 19.25 4.72
N PRO A 141 2.75 20.15 5.02
CA PRO A 141 3.95 20.38 4.19
C PRO A 141 4.76 19.12 3.89
N ASP A 142 4.77 18.16 4.81
CA ASP A 142 5.53 16.92 4.69
C ASP A 142 4.81 15.85 3.87
N VAL A 143 3.56 16.08 3.46
CA VAL A 143 2.83 15.12 2.60
C VAL A 143 3.38 15.18 1.19
N ASN A 144 3.84 14.04 0.69
CA ASN A 144 4.41 13.91 -0.65
C ASN A 144 3.45 13.28 -1.66
N CYS A 145 2.49 12.50 -1.17
CA CYS A 145 1.52 11.80 -2.01
C CYS A 145 0.25 11.50 -1.20
N VAL A 146 -0.89 11.42 -1.87
CA VAL A 146 -2.15 10.96 -1.27
C VAL A 146 -2.62 9.72 -2.03
N ILE A 147 -2.91 8.62 -1.32
CA ILE A 147 -3.59 7.44 -1.88
C ILE A 147 -5.05 7.53 -1.47
N VAL A 148 -5.97 7.35 -2.43
CA VAL A 148 -7.40 7.42 -2.18
C VAL A 148 -8.08 6.15 -2.65
N CYS A 149 -8.62 5.37 -1.71
CA CYS A 149 -9.38 4.16 -1.97
C CYS A 149 -10.89 4.47 -1.95
N ALA A 150 -11.59 4.19 -3.05
CA ALA A 150 -13.00 4.46 -3.17
C ALA A 150 -13.70 3.43 -4.08
N GLY A 151 -14.81 2.90 -3.60
CA GLY A 151 -15.75 2.08 -4.38
C GLY A 151 -16.90 2.91 -4.94
N MET A 152 -18.02 2.25 -5.21
CA MET A 152 -19.27 2.84 -5.72
C MET A 152 -19.04 3.66 -7.00
N ASP A 153 -19.20 4.98 -6.92
CA ASP A 153 -19.01 5.94 -8.01
C ASP A 153 -17.56 6.43 -8.18
N GLY A 154 -16.68 6.14 -7.23
CA GLY A 154 -15.27 6.52 -7.30
C GLY A 154 -15.00 8.03 -7.34
N ALA A 155 -15.88 8.86 -6.77
CA ALA A 155 -15.81 10.32 -6.91
C ALA A 155 -14.74 10.99 -6.01
N LEU A 156 -14.40 10.36 -4.87
CA LEU A 156 -13.51 10.97 -3.88
C LEU A 156 -12.13 11.38 -4.43
N PRO A 157 -11.43 10.58 -5.27
CA PRO A 157 -10.13 10.97 -5.81
C PRO A 157 -10.15 12.27 -6.62
N SER A 158 -11.23 12.53 -7.37
CA SER A 158 -11.39 13.79 -8.12
C SER A 158 -11.52 14.99 -7.20
N VAL A 159 -12.26 14.84 -6.10
CA VAL A 159 -12.41 15.90 -5.08
C VAL A 159 -11.07 16.15 -4.38
N VAL A 160 -10.40 15.10 -3.93
CA VAL A 160 -9.07 15.22 -3.29
C VAL A 160 -8.05 15.84 -4.23
N GLY A 161 -8.00 15.40 -5.49
CA GLY A 161 -7.10 15.94 -6.51
C GLY A 161 -7.28 17.42 -6.76
N GLY A 162 -8.52 17.94 -6.63
CA GLY A 162 -8.79 19.38 -6.69
C GLY A 162 -8.42 20.16 -5.42
N LEU A 163 -8.16 19.46 -4.32
CA LEU A 163 -7.88 20.06 -3.01
C LEU A 163 -6.40 20.05 -2.63
N VAL A 164 -5.58 19.20 -3.24
CA VAL A 164 -4.16 19.05 -2.89
C VAL A 164 -3.25 19.43 -4.07
N SER A 165 -1.99 19.75 -3.76
CA SER A 165 -0.96 20.08 -4.77
C SER A 165 0.00 18.90 -5.03
N VAL A 166 -0.13 17.82 -4.28
CA VAL A 166 0.69 16.62 -4.41
C VAL A 166 0.01 15.56 -5.29
N PRO A 167 0.75 14.61 -5.87
CA PRO A 167 0.17 13.53 -6.65
C PRO A 167 -0.87 12.74 -5.86
N VAL A 168 -1.96 12.35 -6.52
CA VAL A 168 -3.02 11.50 -5.98
C VAL A 168 -3.00 10.17 -6.71
N VAL A 169 -2.85 9.07 -5.98
CA VAL A 169 -2.98 7.71 -6.51
C VAL A 169 -4.36 7.17 -6.14
N ALA A 170 -5.22 7.05 -7.14
CA ALA A 170 -6.58 6.58 -6.97
C ALA A 170 -6.66 5.06 -7.09
N VAL A 171 -7.29 4.44 -6.10
CA VAL A 171 -7.50 2.99 -6.04
C VAL A 171 -8.99 2.72 -6.09
N PRO A 172 -9.54 2.29 -7.23
CA PRO A 172 -10.91 1.82 -7.27
C PRO A 172 -11.04 0.55 -6.45
N THR A 173 -12.09 0.43 -5.65
CA THR A 173 -12.37 -0.80 -4.92
C THR A 173 -13.56 -1.54 -5.54
N SER A 174 -13.58 -2.87 -5.39
CA SER A 174 -14.68 -3.72 -5.85
C SER A 174 -15.95 -3.56 -5.01
N ILE A 175 -15.89 -2.72 -3.97
CA ILE A 175 -17.01 -2.44 -3.08
C ILE A 175 -18.09 -1.66 -3.81
N GLY A 176 -19.29 -2.22 -3.81
CA GLY A 176 -20.44 -1.60 -4.47
C GLY A 176 -21.57 -2.57 -4.70
N TYR A 177 -22.66 -2.04 -5.25
CA TYR A 177 -23.85 -2.81 -5.65
C TYR A 177 -24.44 -2.24 -6.94
N GLY A 178 -25.41 -2.93 -7.51
CA GLY A 178 -26.09 -2.49 -8.75
C GLY A 178 -25.10 -2.33 -9.91
N ALA A 179 -25.03 -1.16 -10.49
CA ALA A 179 -24.19 -0.85 -11.65
C ALA A 179 -22.70 -0.62 -11.35
N SER A 180 -22.22 -1.01 -10.15
CA SER A 180 -20.80 -0.88 -9.80
C SER A 180 -19.91 -1.87 -10.56
N PHE A 181 -20.45 -3.00 -11.04
CA PHE A 181 -19.75 -4.04 -11.80
C PHE A 181 -18.40 -4.43 -11.17
N GLY A 182 -18.39 -4.70 -9.84
CA GLY A 182 -17.17 -5.10 -9.15
C GLY A 182 -16.03 -4.08 -9.20
N GLY A 183 -16.38 -2.79 -9.18
CA GLY A 183 -15.41 -1.68 -9.17
C GLY A 183 -15.14 -1.05 -10.53
N VAL A 184 -15.71 -1.58 -11.62
CA VAL A 184 -15.50 -1.00 -12.98
C VAL A 184 -16.07 0.42 -13.06
N SER A 185 -17.22 0.69 -12.44
CA SER A 185 -17.78 2.04 -12.39
C SER A 185 -16.82 3.03 -11.71
N ALA A 186 -16.27 2.67 -10.55
CA ALA A 186 -15.27 3.48 -9.85
C ALA A 186 -14.01 3.67 -10.71
N LEU A 187 -13.50 2.61 -11.33
CA LEU A 187 -12.34 2.67 -12.22
C LEU A 187 -12.55 3.65 -13.36
N LEU A 188 -13.68 3.56 -14.07
CA LEU A 188 -13.97 4.43 -15.21
C LEU A 188 -14.14 5.89 -14.77
N THR A 189 -14.80 6.14 -13.64
CA THR A 189 -14.92 7.50 -13.07
C THR A 189 -13.54 8.08 -12.75
N MET A 190 -12.67 7.31 -12.09
CA MET A 190 -11.33 7.78 -11.74
C MET A 190 -10.46 8.04 -12.97
N LEU A 191 -10.53 7.18 -14.00
CA LEU A 191 -9.81 7.36 -15.27
C LEU A 191 -10.28 8.60 -16.05
N ASN A 192 -11.54 9.01 -15.87
CA ASN A 192 -12.11 10.21 -16.47
C ASN A 192 -12.05 11.46 -15.55
N SER A 193 -11.23 11.42 -14.49
CA SER A 193 -11.09 12.57 -13.59
C SER A 193 -10.56 13.80 -14.33
N CYS A 194 -11.22 14.94 -14.10
CA CYS A 194 -10.75 16.26 -14.59
C CYS A 194 -9.65 16.85 -13.71
N SER A 195 -9.41 16.30 -12.52
CA SER A 195 -8.40 16.82 -11.60
C SER A 195 -7.00 16.40 -12.07
N PRO A 196 -6.11 17.36 -12.38
CA PRO A 196 -4.75 17.04 -12.80
C PRO A 196 -3.98 16.41 -11.64
N GLY A 197 -3.09 15.45 -11.95
CA GLY A 197 -2.26 14.76 -10.96
C GLY A 197 -2.92 13.53 -10.33
N VAL A 198 -4.13 13.13 -10.76
CA VAL A 198 -4.76 11.87 -10.38
C VAL A 198 -4.26 10.76 -11.31
N ALA A 199 -3.56 9.77 -10.74
CA ALA A 199 -3.16 8.54 -11.42
C ALA A 199 -3.95 7.36 -10.85
N VAL A 200 -4.37 6.44 -11.71
CA VAL A 200 -5.27 5.33 -11.32
C VAL A 200 -4.53 4.01 -11.40
N VAL A 201 -4.65 3.19 -10.37
CA VAL A 201 -4.19 1.80 -10.36
C VAL A 201 -5.35 0.83 -10.60
N ASN A 202 -5.06 -0.46 -10.68
CA ASN A 202 -6.10 -1.46 -10.87
C ASN A 202 -7.06 -1.58 -9.67
N ILE A 203 -8.22 -2.19 -9.88
CA ILE A 203 -9.22 -2.45 -8.84
C ILE A 203 -8.60 -3.29 -7.71
N ASP A 204 -8.87 -2.91 -6.46
CA ASP A 204 -8.39 -3.55 -5.23
C ASP A 204 -6.85 -3.69 -5.16
N ASN A 205 -6.11 -2.79 -5.79
CA ASN A 205 -4.66 -2.86 -5.84
C ASN A 205 -3.99 -1.84 -4.92
N GLY A 206 -4.18 -2.01 -3.61
CA GLY A 206 -3.53 -1.18 -2.58
C GLY A 206 -2.01 -1.27 -2.63
N PHE A 207 -1.48 -2.48 -2.83
CA PHE A 207 -0.05 -2.71 -3.01
C PHE A 207 0.53 -1.92 -4.20
N GLY A 208 -0.16 -1.94 -5.35
CA GLY A 208 0.28 -1.20 -6.53
C GLY A 208 0.30 0.31 -6.29
N ALA A 209 -0.69 0.84 -5.56
CA ALA A 209 -0.73 2.26 -5.20
C ALA A 209 0.44 2.64 -4.28
N ALA A 210 0.72 1.82 -3.27
CA ALA A 210 1.88 2.01 -2.40
C ALA A 210 3.20 1.99 -3.19
N ALA A 211 3.35 1.06 -4.13
CA ALA A 211 4.55 0.97 -4.97
C ALA A 211 4.74 2.20 -5.87
N VAL A 212 3.65 2.77 -6.41
CA VAL A 212 3.69 4.02 -7.20
C VAL A 212 4.12 5.19 -6.32
N ALA A 213 3.47 5.39 -5.16
CA ALA A 213 3.80 6.45 -4.22
C ALA A 213 5.25 6.37 -3.75
N PHE A 214 5.68 5.20 -3.30
CA PHE A 214 7.05 4.93 -2.89
C PHE A 214 8.08 5.29 -3.97
N LYS A 215 7.88 4.81 -5.21
CA LYS A 215 8.81 5.07 -6.31
C LYS A 215 8.89 6.55 -6.67
N ALA A 216 7.77 7.27 -6.60
CA ALA A 216 7.75 8.71 -6.86
C ALA A 216 8.58 9.50 -5.82
N MET A 217 8.48 9.13 -4.55
CA MET A 217 9.24 9.76 -3.46
C MET A 217 10.71 9.37 -3.48
N TYR A 218 11.01 8.10 -3.72
CA TYR A 218 12.39 7.59 -3.72
C TYR A 218 13.27 8.30 -4.75
N LYS A 219 12.74 8.54 -5.95
CA LYS A 219 13.50 9.18 -7.04
C LYS A 219 13.77 10.67 -6.80
N SER A 220 13.01 11.34 -5.96
CA SER A 220 13.20 12.77 -5.66
C SER A 220 14.38 13.05 -4.72
N ARG A 221 15.00 12.01 -4.13
CA ARG A 221 16.14 12.14 -3.19
C ARG A 221 17.50 11.78 -3.80
N THR A 222 17.52 11.26 -5.02
CA THR A 222 18.75 11.00 -5.80
C THR A 222 19.01 12.11 -6.80
#